data_375434ee61c3db0bfe04b887fca7861a
#
_entry.id   375434ee61c3db0bfe04b887fca7861a
#
_cell.length_a   1.000
_cell.length_b   1.000
_cell.length_c   1.000
_cell.angle_alpha   90.00
_cell.angle_beta   90.00
_cell.angle_gamma   90.00
#
_symmetry.space_group_name_H-M   'P 1'
#
loop_
_entity.id
_entity.type
_entity.pdbx_description
1 polymer ?
#
loop_
_entity_poly.entity_id
_entity_poly.type
_entity_poly.pdbx_seq_one_letter_code
_entity_poly.pdbx_strand_id
1 'polypeptide(L)'
;MDYWTGVDEVYNLTLSFSFFVLMFLMFQIGRKGFKAENRYGGVSTIICGFCFLIFGYYNSIVRFFPYPYNGYMVWWIGIILLVNMIFSIIIKREVKKINKEKRDDFLKGGKKPVLRRYVERMTKENPYVGEITIKMEVIRKSFHLTGLLLVIAYFGFFSLLHPVTLIVSDSVIVLINNIKPAYELIWGDISQFPYFPGDFQAVIGLTMMALIGALMFALISDLIRIIWGPEYSVFNFLTKSMLRQKEKNAAGPQIYIITGFVFSYMLYMVKILNILAVFSGILIACLSDAAAALIGRRYGKHKIQVRSRDTKSIEGFLAGTILAYIIGLIIIGPIYALIGAIIFFITDYFPKYTADNLLNPIFIPIGIQIFIVILGLPVGWF
;
A
#
# COMPACT_ATOMS: atom_id res chain seq x y z
N MET A 1 34.35 2.74 -13.72
CA MET A 1 33.07 2.80 -12.98
C MET A 1 33.46 2.61 -11.51
N ASP A 2 33.10 3.55 -10.67
CA ASP A 2 33.42 3.43 -9.24
C ASP A 2 32.68 2.22 -8.68
N TYR A 3 33.31 1.48 -7.78
CA TYR A 3 32.79 0.24 -7.19
C TYR A 3 31.38 0.41 -6.61
N TRP A 4 31.16 1.50 -5.87
CA TRP A 4 29.86 1.80 -5.26
C TRP A 4 28.77 2.15 -6.26
N THR A 5 29.14 2.73 -7.40
CA THR A 5 28.23 2.93 -8.51
C THR A 5 27.73 1.59 -9.04
N GLY A 6 28.62 0.58 -9.12
CA GLY A 6 28.22 -0.76 -9.53
C GLY A 6 27.27 -1.46 -8.55
N VAL A 7 27.53 -1.31 -7.24
CA VAL A 7 26.64 -1.88 -6.18
C VAL A 7 25.27 -1.23 -6.19
N ASP A 8 25.20 0.10 -6.25
CA ASP A 8 23.95 0.84 -6.35
C ASP A 8 23.15 0.42 -7.59
N GLU A 9 23.85 0.24 -8.71
CA GLU A 9 23.23 -0.20 -9.96
C GLU A 9 22.60 -1.59 -9.84
N VAL A 10 23.30 -2.56 -9.25
CA VAL A 10 22.78 -3.92 -9.04
C VAL A 10 21.53 -3.90 -8.16
N TYR A 11 21.52 -3.14 -7.06
CA TYR A 11 20.35 -3.02 -6.21
C TYR A 11 19.19 -2.34 -6.91
N ASN A 12 19.45 -1.27 -7.68
CA ASN A 12 18.42 -0.58 -8.44
C ASN A 12 17.83 -1.45 -9.54
N LEU A 13 18.66 -2.19 -10.27
CA LEU A 13 18.18 -3.15 -11.27
C LEU A 13 17.37 -4.27 -10.65
N THR A 14 17.81 -4.82 -9.51
CA THR A 14 17.08 -5.87 -8.78
C THR A 14 15.73 -5.36 -8.30
N LEU A 15 15.66 -4.15 -7.76
CA LEU A 15 14.43 -3.53 -7.34
C LEU A 15 13.50 -3.26 -8.52
N SER A 16 14.02 -2.71 -9.61
CA SER A 16 13.26 -2.48 -10.85
C SER A 16 12.72 -3.77 -11.43
N PHE A 17 13.53 -4.83 -11.47
CA PHE A 17 13.10 -6.16 -11.90
C PHE A 17 11.98 -6.71 -11.02
N SER A 18 12.08 -6.51 -9.69
CA SER A 18 11.02 -6.91 -8.76
C SER A 18 9.69 -6.22 -9.09
N PHE A 19 9.68 -4.94 -9.44
CA PHE A 19 8.48 -4.24 -9.89
C PHE A 19 7.93 -4.79 -11.22
N PHE A 20 8.77 -5.15 -12.17
CA PHE A 20 8.31 -5.77 -13.42
C PHE A 20 7.68 -7.16 -13.19
N VAL A 21 8.26 -7.95 -12.28
CA VAL A 21 7.65 -9.23 -11.88
C VAL A 21 6.28 -8.99 -11.23
N LEU A 22 6.15 -7.99 -10.36
CA LEU A 22 4.89 -7.62 -9.73
C LEU A 22 3.87 -7.10 -10.74
N MET A 23 4.28 -6.31 -11.72
CA MET A 23 3.43 -5.89 -12.84
C MET A 23 2.83 -7.12 -13.56
N PHE A 24 3.67 -8.07 -13.92
CA PHE A 24 3.23 -9.30 -14.60
C PHE A 24 2.23 -10.08 -13.75
N LEU A 25 2.51 -10.25 -12.45
CA LEU A 25 1.61 -10.91 -11.51
C LEU A 25 0.27 -10.16 -11.40
N MET A 26 0.27 -8.83 -11.32
CA MET A 26 -0.96 -8.03 -11.27
C MET A 26 -1.79 -8.20 -12.55
N PHE A 27 -1.18 -8.26 -13.72
CA PHE A 27 -1.89 -8.52 -14.96
C PHE A 27 -2.53 -9.92 -14.98
N GLN A 28 -1.82 -10.94 -14.49
CA GLN A 28 -2.39 -12.30 -14.38
C GLN A 28 -3.56 -12.34 -13.38
N ILE A 29 -3.44 -11.67 -12.24
CA ILE A 29 -4.51 -11.57 -11.25
C ILE A 29 -5.71 -10.79 -11.81
N GLY A 30 -5.46 -9.67 -12.47
CA GLY A 30 -6.52 -8.88 -13.12
C GLY A 30 -7.28 -9.69 -14.17
N ARG A 31 -6.56 -10.46 -15.01
CA ARG A 31 -7.17 -11.40 -15.97
C ARG A 31 -8.01 -12.48 -15.28
N LYS A 32 -7.54 -13.02 -14.14
CA LYS A 32 -8.31 -13.98 -13.32
C LYS A 32 -9.59 -13.33 -12.77
N GLY A 33 -9.51 -12.06 -12.33
CA GLY A 33 -10.67 -11.27 -11.91
C GLY A 33 -11.72 -11.13 -13.02
N PHE A 34 -11.30 -10.79 -14.26
CA PHE A 34 -12.20 -10.72 -15.41
C PHE A 34 -12.88 -12.05 -15.73
N LYS A 35 -12.12 -13.16 -15.71
CA LYS A 35 -12.67 -14.51 -15.92
C LYS A 35 -13.70 -14.90 -14.85
N ALA A 36 -13.59 -14.33 -13.65
CA ALA A 36 -14.50 -14.54 -12.53
C ALA A 36 -15.64 -13.48 -12.48
N GLU A 37 -15.87 -12.76 -13.58
CA GLU A 37 -16.89 -11.70 -13.72
C GLU A 37 -16.71 -10.53 -12.74
N ASN A 38 -15.56 -10.43 -12.09
CA ASN A 38 -15.20 -9.35 -11.20
C ASN A 38 -14.49 -8.21 -11.98
N ARG A 39 -15.26 -7.47 -12.80
CA ARG A 39 -14.72 -6.36 -13.60
C ARG A 39 -14.06 -5.28 -12.75
N TYR A 40 -14.66 -4.93 -11.62
CA TYR A 40 -14.12 -3.92 -10.71
C TYR A 40 -12.74 -4.27 -10.17
N GLY A 41 -12.60 -5.47 -9.60
CA GLY A 41 -11.32 -5.97 -9.10
C GLY A 41 -10.30 -6.18 -10.22
N GLY A 42 -10.75 -6.68 -11.37
CA GLY A 42 -9.91 -6.91 -12.54
C GLY A 42 -9.27 -5.62 -13.07
N VAL A 43 -10.09 -4.59 -13.32
CA VAL A 43 -9.61 -3.27 -13.79
C VAL A 43 -8.67 -2.63 -12.79
N SER A 44 -9.07 -2.58 -11.50
CA SER A 44 -8.24 -1.97 -10.44
C SER A 44 -6.87 -2.65 -10.31
N THR A 45 -6.85 -3.99 -10.38
CA THR A 45 -5.61 -4.75 -10.31
C THR A 45 -4.71 -4.52 -11.53
N ILE A 46 -5.29 -4.39 -12.73
CA ILE A 46 -4.51 -4.06 -13.95
C ILE A 46 -3.91 -2.65 -13.85
N ILE A 47 -4.66 -1.67 -13.34
CA ILE A 47 -4.13 -0.31 -13.14
C ILE A 47 -2.96 -0.33 -12.15
N CYS A 48 -3.06 -1.10 -11.05
CA CYS A 48 -1.90 -1.33 -10.17
C CYS A 48 -0.71 -1.92 -10.93
N GLY A 49 -0.95 -2.86 -11.84
CA GLY A 49 0.09 -3.40 -12.70
C GLY A 49 0.78 -2.33 -13.55
N PHE A 50 0.04 -1.40 -14.13
CA PHE A 50 0.61 -0.24 -14.83
C PHE A 50 1.39 0.69 -13.90
N CYS A 51 0.93 0.91 -12.66
CA CYS A 51 1.71 1.65 -11.66
C CYS A 51 3.06 0.95 -11.39
N PHE A 52 3.07 -0.37 -11.25
CA PHE A 52 4.33 -1.12 -11.05
C PHE A 52 5.24 -1.08 -12.28
N LEU A 53 4.69 -1.09 -13.49
CA LEU A 53 5.46 -0.85 -14.71
C LEU A 53 6.18 0.50 -14.65
N ILE A 54 5.44 1.55 -14.27
CA ILE A 54 5.99 2.90 -14.15
C ILE A 54 7.04 2.96 -13.04
N PHE A 55 6.82 2.33 -11.87
CA PHE A 55 7.80 2.27 -10.80
C PHE A 55 9.09 1.59 -11.25
N GLY A 56 9.00 0.44 -11.91
CA GLY A 56 10.16 -0.28 -12.44
C GLY A 56 10.94 0.53 -13.47
N TYR A 57 10.23 1.15 -14.41
CA TYR A 57 10.82 1.98 -15.44
C TYR A 57 11.51 3.22 -14.87
N TYR A 58 10.82 3.98 -14.01
CA TYR A 58 11.41 5.18 -13.39
C TYR A 58 12.59 4.83 -12.49
N ASN A 59 12.50 3.77 -11.69
CA ASN A 59 13.61 3.37 -10.85
C ASN A 59 14.84 2.96 -11.67
N SER A 60 14.65 2.30 -12.80
CA SER A 60 15.77 1.90 -13.67
C SER A 60 16.49 3.08 -14.34
N ILE A 61 15.78 4.19 -14.62
CA ILE A 61 16.34 5.36 -15.29
C ILE A 61 16.77 6.44 -14.30
N VAL A 62 15.86 6.84 -13.38
CA VAL A 62 16.05 8.01 -12.52
C VAL A 62 16.72 7.62 -11.20
N ARG A 63 16.73 6.32 -10.84
CA ARG A 63 17.29 5.83 -9.57
C ARG A 63 16.73 6.62 -8.38
N PHE A 64 15.39 6.72 -8.31
CA PHE A 64 14.73 7.48 -7.24
C PHE A 64 14.92 6.84 -5.86
N PHE A 65 15.51 5.65 -5.80
CA PHE A 65 15.84 4.95 -4.57
C PHE A 65 17.37 4.84 -4.43
N PRO A 66 18.01 5.86 -3.83
CA PRO A 66 19.46 5.85 -3.69
C PRO A 66 19.95 4.76 -2.72
N TYR A 67 21.15 4.29 -2.89
CA TYR A 67 21.83 3.48 -1.90
C TYR A 67 22.03 4.29 -0.60
N PRO A 68 21.82 3.74 0.61
CA PRO A 68 21.61 2.32 0.93
C PRO A 68 20.14 1.87 0.94
N TYR A 69 19.18 2.73 0.68
CA TYR A 69 17.75 2.41 0.79
C TYR A 69 17.28 1.35 -0.21
N ASN A 70 17.81 1.36 -1.43
CA ASN A 70 17.52 0.33 -2.43
C ASN A 70 18.00 -1.04 -1.98
N GLY A 71 19.19 -1.14 -1.37
CA GLY A 71 19.72 -2.36 -0.80
C GLY A 71 18.81 -2.89 0.32
N TYR A 72 18.40 -2.03 1.27
CA TYR A 72 17.44 -2.40 2.30
C TYR A 72 16.12 -2.91 1.72
N MET A 73 15.62 -2.27 0.66
CA MET A 73 14.39 -2.72 0.03
C MET A 73 14.51 -4.10 -0.57
N VAL A 74 15.59 -4.39 -1.26
CA VAL A 74 15.83 -5.72 -1.84
C VAL A 74 15.88 -6.79 -0.75
N TRP A 75 16.62 -6.54 0.33
CA TRP A 75 16.67 -7.44 1.47
C TRP A 75 15.32 -7.59 2.17
N TRP A 76 14.58 -6.50 2.36
CA TRP A 76 13.24 -6.50 2.94
C TRP A 76 12.27 -7.36 2.13
N ILE A 77 12.26 -7.20 0.81
CA ILE A 77 11.44 -8.01 -0.09
C ILE A 77 11.82 -9.48 0.03
N GLY A 78 13.11 -9.80 0.02
CA GLY A 78 13.61 -11.16 0.15
C GLY A 78 13.22 -11.81 1.47
N ILE A 79 13.38 -11.09 2.59
CA ILE A 79 13.02 -11.58 3.93
C ILE A 79 11.50 -11.79 4.03
N ILE A 80 10.68 -10.85 3.58
CA ILE A 80 9.22 -11.00 3.60
C ILE A 80 8.77 -12.19 2.77
N LEU A 81 9.33 -12.37 1.57
CA LEU A 81 9.03 -13.52 0.72
C LEU A 81 9.37 -14.82 1.43
N LEU A 82 10.58 -14.93 1.99
CA LEU A 82 11.04 -16.12 2.68
C LEU A 82 10.15 -16.45 3.89
N VAL A 83 9.92 -15.48 4.76
CA VAL A 83 9.10 -15.64 5.97
C VAL A 83 7.67 -16.04 5.61
N ASN A 84 7.02 -15.34 4.68
CA ASN A 84 5.66 -15.68 4.25
C ASN A 84 5.59 -17.07 3.61
N MET A 85 6.59 -17.46 2.81
CA MET A 85 6.65 -18.78 2.20
C MET A 85 6.79 -19.89 3.25
N ILE A 86 7.68 -19.74 4.23
CA ILE A 86 7.87 -20.69 5.33
C ILE A 86 6.56 -20.87 6.11
N PHE A 87 5.94 -19.76 6.57
CA PHE A 87 4.69 -19.80 7.31
C PHE A 87 3.55 -20.41 6.51
N SER A 88 3.45 -20.09 5.24
CA SER A 88 2.40 -20.64 4.37
C SER A 88 2.58 -22.13 4.13
N ILE A 89 3.81 -22.65 4.03
CA ILE A 89 4.09 -24.08 3.95
C ILE A 89 3.67 -24.78 5.25
N ILE A 90 3.99 -24.19 6.42
CA ILE A 90 3.61 -24.73 7.73
C ILE A 90 2.07 -24.80 7.85
N ILE A 91 1.37 -23.71 7.51
CA ILE A 91 -0.09 -23.67 7.51
C ILE A 91 -0.69 -24.70 6.55
N LYS A 92 -0.14 -24.80 5.34
CA LYS A 92 -0.61 -25.77 4.33
C LYS A 92 -0.47 -27.21 4.82
N ARG A 93 0.61 -27.54 5.53
CA ARG A 93 0.80 -28.86 6.15
C ARG A 93 -0.27 -29.11 7.23
N GLU A 94 -0.55 -28.12 8.07
CA GLU A 94 -1.53 -28.23 9.14
C GLU A 94 -2.98 -28.34 8.59
N VAL A 95 -3.34 -27.57 7.56
CA VAL A 95 -4.63 -27.69 6.86
C VAL A 95 -4.82 -29.12 6.30
N LYS A 96 -3.79 -29.67 5.68
CA LYS A 96 -3.85 -31.05 5.16
C LYS A 96 -4.07 -32.08 6.27
N LYS A 97 -3.41 -31.93 7.44
CA LYS A 97 -3.62 -32.81 8.60
C LYS A 97 -5.06 -32.74 9.10
N ILE A 98 -5.57 -31.49 9.30
CA ILE A 98 -6.96 -31.28 9.77
C ILE A 98 -7.97 -31.91 8.82
N ASN A 99 -7.78 -31.76 7.51
CA ASN A 99 -8.67 -32.33 6.52
C ASN A 99 -8.60 -33.87 6.47
N LYS A 100 -7.43 -34.47 6.76
CA LYS A 100 -7.31 -35.93 6.89
C LYS A 100 -7.95 -36.44 8.16
N GLU A 101 -7.73 -35.79 9.29
CA GLU A 101 -8.29 -36.20 10.58
C GLU A 101 -9.81 -35.98 10.69
N LYS A 102 -10.39 -34.98 10.01
CA LYS A 102 -11.86 -34.84 9.90
C LYS A 102 -12.53 -36.05 9.21
N ARG A 103 -11.74 -36.84 8.49
CA ARG A 103 -12.20 -38.08 7.89
C ARG A 103 -12.19 -39.26 8.90
N ASP A 104 -11.30 -39.19 9.91
CA ASP A 104 -11.01 -40.32 10.77
C ASP A 104 -11.42 -40.11 12.26
N ASP A 105 -11.67 -38.85 12.72
CA ASP A 105 -11.83 -38.56 14.17
C ASP A 105 -13.11 -37.77 14.51
N PHE A 106 -14.14 -38.51 14.92
CA PHE A 106 -15.26 -37.97 15.71
C PHE A 106 -15.03 -38.10 17.24
N LEU A 107 -13.86 -38.60 17.72
CA LEU A 107 -13.76 -39.16 19.09
C LEU A 107 -12.55 -38.79 19.97
N LYS A 108 -11.75 -37.78 19.69
CA LYS A 108 -10.63 -37.43 20.63
C LYS A 108 -10.65 -36.02 21.11
N GLY A 109 -11.20 -35.81 22.33
CA GLY A 109 -11.10 -34.57 23.10
C GLY A 109 -9.75 -34.38 23.74
N GLY A 110 -8.86 -33.58 23.16
CA GLY A 110 -7.58 -33.15 23.72
C GLY A 110 -7.34 -31.65 23.49
N LYS A 111 -6.45 -31.02 24.32
CA LYS A 111 -6.06 -29.62 24.10
C LYS A 111 -5.34 -29.50 22.76
N LYS A 112 -5.98 -28.81 21.82
CA LYS A 112 -5.43 -28.59 20.48
C LYS A 112 -4.27 -27.59 20.51
N PRO A 113 -3.15 -27.84 19.79
CA PRO A 113 -2.06 -26.89 19.63
C PRO A 113 -2.55 -25.50 19.15
N VAL A 114 -1.83 -24.44 19.51
CA VAL A 114 -2.21 -23.06 19.16
C VAL A 114 -2.34 -22.87 17.64
N LEU A 115 -1.36 -23.39 16.89
CA LEU A 115 -1.39 -23.34 15.42
C LEU A 115 -2.64 -24.04 14.84
N ARG A 116 -3.01 -25.19 15.36
CA ARG A 116 -4.21 -25.91 14.91
C ARG A 116 -5.50 -25.13 15.19
N ARG A 117 -5.62 -24.54 16.39
CA ARG A 117 -6.77 -23.67 16.73
C ARG A 117 -6.86 -22.46 15.79
N TYR A 118 -5.71 -21.86 15.48
CA TYR A 118 -5.61 -20.75 14.54
C TYR A 118 -6.12 -21.17 13.14
N VAL A 119 -5.57 -22.25 12.60
CA VAL A 119 -5.94 -22.76 11.26
C VAL A 119 -7.41 -23.17 11.20
N GLU A 120 -7.93 -23.87 12.20
CA GLU A 120 -9.36 -24.27 12.26
C GLU A 120 -10.27 -23.03 12.28
N ARG A 121 -9.88 -21.97 13.01
CA ARG A 121 -10.63 -20.70 13.03
C ARG A 121 -10.58 -19.99 11.68
N MET A 122 -9.45 -20.05 10.98
CA MET A 122 -9.26 -19.43 9.67
C MET A 122 -10.03 -20.14 8.55
N THR A 123 -10.17 -21.47 8.62
CA THR A 123 -10.83 -22.28 7.59
C THR A 123 -12.34 -22.38 7.75
N LYS A 124 -12.87 -22.07 8.94
CA LYS A 124 -14.32 -22.25 9.24
C LYS A 124 -15.25 -21.25 8.59
N GLU A 125 -14.79 -20.07 8.25
CA GLU A 125 -15.65 -18.98 7.80
C GLU A 125 -15.24 -18.47 6.43
N ASN A 126 -16.23 -18.15 5.61
CA ASN A 126 -15.99 -17.47 4.35
C ASN A 126 -15.36 -16.08 4.63
N PRO A 127 -14.16 -15.78 4.11
CA PRO A 127 -13.53 -14.47 4.31
C PRO A 127 -14.25 -13.34 3.56
N TYR A 128 -15.13 -13.70 2.62
CA TYR A 128 -15.86 -12.72 1.81
C TYR A 128 -17.26 -12.49 2.38
N VAL A 129 -17.47 -11.32 2.98
CA VAL A 129 -18.74 -10.99 3.64
C VAL A 129 -19.69 -10.32 2.65
N GLY A 130 -20.96 -10.77 2.65
CA GLY A 130 -22.03 -10.17 1.85
C GLY A 130 -22.47 -8.81 2.39
N GLU A 131 -22.86 -8.77 3.67
CA GLU A 131 -23.26 -7.53 4.35
C GLU A 131 -22.23 -7.09 5.37
N ILE A 132 -21.86 -5.81 5.33
CA ILE A 132 -20.85 -5.23 6.21
C ILE A 132 -21.55 -4.48 7.35
N THR A 133 -21.33 -4.93 8.58
CA THR A 133 -21.77 -4.23 9.79
C THR A 133 -20.96 -2.93 10.01
N ILE A 134 -21.52 -1.99 10.79
CA ILE A 134 -20.81 -0.74 11.17
C ILE A 134 -19.46 -1.08 11.82
N LYS A 135 -19.40 -2.08 12.71
CA LYS A 135 -18.16 -2.51 13.36
C LYS A 135 -17.10 -2.96 12.35
N MET A 136 -17.48 -3.76 11.36
CA MET A 136 -16.58 -4.19 10.30
C MET A 136 -16.11 -3.00 9.45
N GLU A 137 -17.01 -2.05 9.18
CA GLU A 137 -16.63 -0.84 8.44
C GLU A 137 -15.62 0.01 9.23
N VAL A 138 -15.80 0.18 10.54
CA VAL A 138 -14.82 0.87 11.41
C VAL A 138 -13.46 0.17 11.34
N ILE A 139 -13.40 -1.16 11.50
CA ILE A 139 -12.14 -1.92 11.40
C ILE A 139 -11.51 -1.73 10.02
N ARG A 140 -12.31 -1.80 8.96
CA ARG A 140 -11.82 -1.60 7.59
C ARG A 140 -11.27 -0.19 7.37
N LYS A 141 -11.95 0.82 7.91
CA LYS A 141 -11.55 2.22 7.78
C LYS A 141 -10.41 2.61 8.73
N SER A 142 -10.15 1.86 9.79
CA SER A 142 -8.96 2.09 10.63
C SER A 142 -7.65 1.88 9.85
N PHE A 143 -7.63 1.04 8.82
CA PHE A 143 -6.48 0.92 7.92
C PHE A 143 -6.24 2.19 7.07
N HIS A 144 -7.24 3.04 6.88
CA HIS A 144 -7.07 4.33 6.20
C HIS A 144 -6.29 5.34 7.05
N LEU A 145 -6.21 5.12 8.39
CA LEU A 145 -5.35 5.91 9.27
C LEU A 145 -3.86 5.76 8.93
N THR A 146 -3.47 4.74 8.18
CA THR A 146 -2.08 4.61 7.70
C THR A 146 -1.63 5.81 6.88
N GLY A 147 -2.51 6.46 6.12
CA GLY A 147 -2.20 7.71 5.41
C GLY A 147 -1.89 8.87 6.36
N LEU A 148 -2.64 9.00 7.47
CA LEU A 148 -2.36 9.98 8.49
C LEU A 148 -1.03 9.69 9.19
N LEU A 149 -0.77 8.43 9.55
CA LEU A 149 0.50 8.02 10.16
C LEU A 149 1.69 8.31 9.23
N LEU A 150 1.54 8.14 7.93
CA LEU A 150 2.57 8.48 6.96
C LEU A 150 2.91 9.96 6.99
N VAL A 151 1.89 10.84 6.96
CA VAL A 151 2.10 12.30 6.99
C VAL A 151 2.73 12.72 8.31
N ILE A 152 2.27 12.19 9.43
CA ILE A 152 2.87 12.45 10.76
C ILE A 152 4.32 11.96 10.79
N ALA A 153 4.61 10.79 10.25
CA ALA A 153 5.97 10.25 10.20
C ALA A 153 6.89 11.11 9.33
N TYR A 154 6.42 11.59 8.18
CA TYR A 154 7.20 12.47 7.33
C TYR A 154 7.66 13.73 8.07
N PHE A 155 6.75 14.45 8.73
CA PHE A 155 7.09 15.63 9.52
C PHE A 155 7.88 15.27 10.80
N GLY A 156 7.57 14.15 11.44
CA GLY A 156 8.31 13.64 12.58
C GLY A 156 9.75 13.25 12.24
N PHE A 157 10.01 12.75 11.04
CA PHE A 157 11.37 12.46 10.59
C PHE A 157 12.25 13.69 10.53
N PHE A 158 11.71 14.87 10.28
CA PHE A 158 12.51 16.11 10.35
C PHE A 158 13.06 16.40 11.75
N SER A 159 12.31 16.08 12.80
CA SER A 159 12.74 16.26 14.19
C SER A 159 13.60 15.09 14.70
N LEU A 160 13.37 13.88 14.16
CA LEU A 160 14.08 12.66 14.57
C LEU A 160 15.17 12.24 13.58
N LEU A 161 15.42 13.06 12.55
CA LEU A 161 16.20 12.68 11.39
C LEU A 161 17.61 12.27 11.73
N HIS A 162 18.30 13.09 12.53
CA HIS A 162 19.72 12.84 12.85
C HIS A 162 19.90 11.49 13.56
N PRO A 163 19.18 11.18 14.65
CA PRO A 163 19.25 9.84 15.27
C PRO A 163 18.82 8.70 14.33
N VAL A 164 17.77 8.89 13.53
CA VAL A 164 17.30 7.86 12.60
C VAL A 164 18.31 7.63 11.49
N THR A 165 18.89 8.67 10.93
CA THR A 165 19.95 8.57 9.90
C THR A 165 21.18 7.85 10.44
N LEU A 166 21.59 8.16 11.68
CA LEU A 166 22.70 7.44 12.34
C LEU A 166 22.37 5.94 12.52
N ILE A 167 21.18 5.60 13.04
CA ILE A 167 20.76 4.21 13.22
C ILE A 167 20.75 3.47 11.88
N VAL A 168 20.22 4.09 10.81
CA VAL A 168 20.19 3.48 9.47
C VAL A 168 21.62 3.31 8.96
N SER A 169 22.46 4.33 9.07
CA SER A 169 23.87 4.30 8.66
C SER A 169 24.65 3.22 9.41
N ASP A 170 24.55 3.20 10.75
CA ASP A 170 25.24 2.23 11.59
C ASP A 170 24.77 0.82 11.28
N SER A 171 23.46 0.61 11.06
CA SER A 171 22.91 -0.68 10.68
C SER A 171 23.44 -1.17 9.34
N VAL A 172 23.61 -0.27 8.37
CA VAL A 172 24.22 -0.59 7.06
C VAL A 172 25.68 -0.98 7.25
N ILE A 173 26.44 -0.19 8.00
CA ILE A 173 27.86 -0.46 8.27
C ILE A 173 28.04 -1.80 8.98
N VAL A 174 27.22 -2.08 10.02
CA VAL A 174 27.23 -3.37 10.72
C VAL A 174 26.88 -4.52 9.77
N LEU A 175 25.85 -4.37 8.95
CA LEU A 175 25.46 -5.38 7.97
C LEU A 175 26.59 -5.64 6.97
N ILE A 176 27.15 -4.58 6.41
CA ILE A 176 28.27 -4.66 5.45
C ILE A 176 29.49 -5.34 6.10
N ASN A 177 29.86 -4.94 7.33
CA ASN A 177 30.99 -5.54 8.03
C ASN A 177 30.79 -7.02 8.31
N ASN A 178 29.59 -7.46 8.64
CA ASN A 178 29.27 -8.86 8.90
C ASN A 178 29.34 -9.74 7.63
N ILE A 179 29.02 -9.16 6.48
CA ILE A 179 29.08 -9.87 5.18
C ILE A 179 30.32 -9.52 4.36
N LYS A 180 31.22 -8.69 4.92
CA LYS A 180 32.39 -8.15 4.23
C LYS A 180 33.18 -9.20 3.44
N PRO A 181 33.57 -10.38 4.02
CA PRO A 181 34.37 -11.35 3.27
C PRO A 181 33.65 -11.90 2.03
N ALA A 182 32.36 -12.19 2.15
CA ALA A 182 31.56 -12.67 1.02
C ALA A 182 31.27 -11.56 0.01
N TYR A 183 31.13 -10.35 0.50
CA TYR A 183 30.83 -9.18 -0.31
C TYR A 183 32.04 -8.73 -1.12
N GLU A 184 33.23 -8.67 -0.50
CA GLU A 184 34.49 -8.31 -1.17
C GLU A 184 34.92 -9.35 -2.20
N LEU A 185 34.58 -10.64 -2.00
CA LEU A 185 34.81 -11.69 -2.97
C LEU A 185 34.02 -11.47 -4.28
N ILE A 186 32.84 -10.93 -4.17
CA ILE A 186 31.93 -10.76 -5.32
C ILE A 186 32.07 -9.35 -5.94
N TRP A 187 32.21 -8.33 -5.09
CA TRP A 187 32.03 -6.93 -5.48
C TRP A 187 33.29 -6.05 -5.32
N GLY A 188 34.36 -6.55 -4.65
CA GLY A 188 35.61 -5.82 -4.40
C GLY A 188 35.61 -5.02 -3.09
N ASP A 189 36.63 -4.16 -2.90
CA ASP A 189 36.92 -3.50 -1.62
C ASP A 189 35.83 -2.51 -1.16
N ILE A 190 35.38 -2.70 0.09
CA ILE A 190 34.32 -1.97 0.78
C ILE A 190 34.83 -0.69 1.50
N SER A 191 36.13 -0.49 1.57
CA SER A 191 36.75 0.58 2.39
C SER A 191 36.35 2.02 2.00
N GLN A 192 35.70 2.18 0.86
CA GLN A 192 35.32 3.50 0.32
C GLN A 192 33.82 3.74 0.31
N PHE A 193 33.09 3.34 1.36
CA PHE A 193 31.64 3.62 1.47
C PHE A 193 31.40 5.10 1.80
N PRO A 194 31.04 5.95 0.83
CA PRO A 194 31.06 7.38 1.05
C PRO A 194 29.66 8.01 1.09
N TYR A 195 28.55 7.26 1.06
CA TYR A 195 27.25 7.85 0.76
C TYR A 195 26.40 8.08 2.01
N PHE A 196 26.43 9.32 2.49
CA PHE A 196 25.44 9.83 3.43
C PHE A 196 24.53 10.80 2.67
N PRO A 197 23.24 10.46 2.46
CA PRO A 197 22.31 11.42 1.90
C PRO A 197 22.17 12.61 2.86
N GLY A 198 22.12 13.84 2.31
CA GLY A 198 21.79 15.01 3.10
C GLY A 198 20.43 14.86 3.79
N ASP A 199 20.21 15.57 4.89
CA ASP A 199 19.04 15.39 5.77
C ASP A 199 17.70 15.40 5.04
N PHE A 200 17.51 16.30 4.10
CA PHE A 200 16.28 16.36 3.31
C PHE A 200 16.09 15.13 2.41
N GLN A 201 17.14 14.66 1.76
CA GLN A 201 17.11 13.47 0.93
C GLN A 201 16.89 12.21 1.76
N ALA A 202 17.40 12.17 2.99
CA ALA A 202 17.17 11.07 3.92
C ALA A 202 15.70 10.96 4.31
N VAL A 203 15.00 12.06 4.61
CA VAL A 203 13.54 12.04 4.87
C VAL A 203 12.78 11.51 3.67
N ILE A 204 13.11 11.98 2.47
CA ILE A 204 12.47 11.52 1.24
C ILE A 204 12.69 10.01 1.05
N GLY A 205 13.94 9.56 1.19
CA GLY A 205 14.30 8.15 1.05
C GLY A 205 13.64 7.25 2.09
N LEU A 206 13.64 7.64 3.37
CA LEU A 206 12.98 6.88 4.45
C LEU A 206 11.47 6.80 4.26
N THR A 207 10.84 7.88 3.83
CA THR A 207 9.39 7.89 3.57
C THR A 207 9.05 6.97 2.42
N MET A 208 9.81 7.00 1.32
CA MET A 208 9.60 6.08 0.20
C MET A 208 9.87 4.63 0.61
N MET A 209 10.92 4.38 1.41
CA MET A 209 11.24 3.07 1.95
C MET A 209 10.08 2.52 2.78
N ALA A 210 9.49 3.33 3.66
CA ALA A 210 8.33 2.94 4.45
C ALA A 210 7.11 2.61 3.57
N LEU A 211 6.84 3.43 2.56
CA LEU A 211 5.73 3.21 1.62
C LEU A 211 5.90 1.93 0.79
N ILE A 212 7.05 1.75 0.17
CA ILE A 212 7.31 0.54 -0.64
C ILE A 212 7.40 -0.68 0.26
N GLY A 213 7.99 -0.56 1.45
CA GLY A 213 8.04 -1.64 2.43
C GLY A 213 6.65 -2.12 2.85
N ALA A 214 5.75 -1.19 3.13
CA ALA A 214 4.35 -1.50 3.45
C ALA A 214 3.61 -2.10 2.25
N LEU A 215 3.84 -1.57 1.03
CA LEU A 215 3.26 -2.10 -0.21
C LEU A 215 3.70 -3.54 -0.45
N MET A 216 4.99 -3.81 -0.35
CA MET A 216 5.54 -5.16 -0.56
C MET A 216 5.02 -6.16 0.48
N PHE A 217 4.96 -5.75 1.76
CA PHE A 217 4.37 -6.58 2.81
C PHE A 217 2.90 -6.91 2.53
N ALA A 218 2.09 -5.92 2.21
CA ALA A 218 0.67 -6.10 1.90
C ALA A 218 0.47 -6.98 0.67
N LEU A 219 1.28 -6.77 -0.37
CA LEU A 219 1.17 -7.45 -1.65
C LEU A 219 1.60 -8.91 -1.56
N ILE A 220 2.75 -9.20 -0.93
CA ILE A 220 3.22 -10.59 -0.76
C ILE A 220 2.25 -11.39 0.09
N SER A 221 1.71 -10.79 1.16
CA SER A 221 0.69 -11.42 2.01
C SER A 221 -0.60 -11.73 1.23
N ASP A 222 -1.00 -10.83 0.34
CA ASP A 222 -2.22 -10.98 -0.46
C ASP A 222 -2.04 -11.94 -1.64
N LEU A 223 -0.84 -12.02 -2.23
CA LEU A 223 -0.53 -12.98 -3.28
C LEU A 223 -0.77 -14.43 -2.82
N ILE A 224 -0.37 -14.77 -1.60
CA ILE A 224 -0.60 -16.10 -1.04
C ILE A 224 -2.11 -16.41 -0.99
N ARG A 225 -2.92 -15.44 -0.54
CA ARG A 225 -4.39 -15.55 -0.54
C ARG A 225 -4.96 -15.80 -1.94
N ILE A 226 -4.46 -15.08 -2.94
CA ILE A 226 -4.98 -15.14 -4.31
C ILE A 226 -4.55 -16.42 -5.03
N ILE A 227 -3.32 -16.86 -4.83
CA ILE A 227 -2.73 -18.00 -5.54
C ILE A 227 -3.14 -19.33 -4.91
N TRP A 228 -3.03 -19.43 -3.58
CA TRP A 228 -3.26 -20.68 -2.83
C TRP A 228 -4.63 -20.76 -2.17
N GLY A 229 -5.25 -19.62 -1.88
CA GLY A 229 -6.50 -19.51 -1.17
C GLY A 229 -6.37 -18.78 0.18
N PRO A 230 -7.48 -18.22 0.67
CA PRO A 230 -7.49 -17.44 1.90
C PRO A 230 -7.07 -18.25 3.14
N GLU A 231 -7.35 -19.56 3.15
CA GLU A 231 -7.02 -20.47 4.24
C GLU A 231 -5.51 -20.66 4.45
N TYR A 232 -4.70 -20.36 3.46
CA TYR A 232 -3.25 -20.49 3.52
C TYR A 232 -2.52 -19.19 3.87
N SER A 233 -3.22 -18.07 3.90
CA SER A 233 -2.63 -16.77 4.23
C SER A 233 -2.47 -16.61 5.75
N VAL A 234 -1.26 -16.27 6.20
CA VAL A 234 -0.94 -15.98 7.62
C VAL A 234 -1.79 -14.82 8.15
N PHE A 235 -2.11 -13.85 7.29
CA PHE A 235 -2.85 -12.65 7.65
C PHE A 235 -4.34 -12.71 7.32
N ASN A 236 -4.88 -13.91 7.08
CA ASN A 236 -6.30 -14.05 6.73
C ASN A 236 -7.25 -13.47 7.80
N PHE A 237 -6.84 -13.44 9.07
CA PHE A 237 -7.63 -12.80 10.13
C PHE A 237 -7.81 -11.29 9.92
N LEU A 238 -6.83 -10.61 9.30
CA LEU A 238 -6.93 -9.21 8.91
C LEU A 238 -7.76 -9.06 7.64
N THR A 239 -7.47 -9.85 6.62
CA THR A 239 -8.15 -9.78 5.33
C THR A 239 -9.62 -10.18 5.42
N LYS A 240 -9.98 -11.08 6.34
CA LYS A 240 -11.33 -11.53 6.59
C LYS A 240 -12.31 -10.41 6.97
N SER A 241 -11.86 -9.43 7.74
CA SER A 241 -12.67 -8.26 8.11
C SER A 241 -12.70 -7.16 7.03
N MET A 242 -11.81 -7.22 6.04
CA MET A 242 -11.63 -6.16 5.04
C MET A 242 -12.18 -6.49 3.66
N LEU A 243 -12.26 -7.79 3.31
CA LEU A 243 -12.59 -8.22 1.95
C LEU A 243 -14.11 -8.32 1.73
N ARG A 244 -14.54 -7.79 0.60
CA ARG A 244 -15.91 -7.95 0.07
C ARG A 244 -15.94 -9.00 -1.04
N GLN A 245 -17.14 -9.47 -1.43
CA GLN A 245 -17.33 -10.36 -2.58
C GLN A 245 -16.69 -9.81 -3.87
N LYS A 246 -16.72 -8.48 -4.06
CA LYS A 246 -16.11 -7.81 -5.21
C LYS A 246 -14.58 -7.80 -5.23
N GLU A 247 -13.93 -8.21 -4.15
CA GLU A 247 -12.48 -8.31 -4.02
C GLU A 247 -11.99 -9.76 -4.17
N LYS A 248 -12.94 -10.70 -4.39
CA LYS A 248 -12.62 -12.09 -4.70
C LYS A 248 -11.89 -12.17 -6.04
N ASN A 249 -10.79 -12.92 -6.08
CA ASN A 249 -9.92 -13.08 -7.26
C ASN A 249 -9.31 -11.78 -7.79
N ALA A 250 -9.13 -10.79 -6.92
CA ALA A 250 -8.48 -9.50 -7.22
C ALA A 250 -7.57 -9.10 -6.06
N ALA A 251 -6.71 -8.10 -6.27
CA ALA A 251 -5.91 -7.52 -5.20
C ALA A 251 -6.80 -6.87 -4.13
N GLY A 252 -6.35 -6.87 -2.90
CA GLY A 252 -7.09 -6.27 -1.79
C GLY A 252 -7.04 -4.74 -1.78
N PRO A 253 -8.00 -4.07 -1.11
CA PRO A 253 -8.11 -2.62 -1.07
C PRO A 253 -6.89 -1.93 -0.46
N GLN A 254 -6.17 -2.59 0.45
CA GLN A 254 -4.92 -2.10 1.02
C GLN A 254 -3.81 -1.94 -0.03
N ILE A 255 -3.77 -2.82 -1.04
CA ILE A 255 -2.81 -2.73 -2.14
C ILE A 255 -3.13 -1.50 -3.00
N TYR A 256 -4.41 -1.28 -3.30
CA TYR A 256 -4.83 -0.15 -4.12
C TYR A 256 -4.45 1.19 -3.49
N ILE A 257 -4.75 1.37 -2.19
CA ILE A 257 -4.50 2.65 -1.53
C ILE A 257 -3.00 2.93 -1.38
N ILE A 258 -2.20 1.93 -0.98
CA ILE A 258 -0.74 2.11 -0.83
C ILE A 258 -0.09 2.30 -2.20
N THR A 259 -0.53 1.61 -3.25
CA THR A 259 -0.06 1.84 -4.63
C THR A 259 -0.31 3.29 -5.06
N GLY A 260 -1.49 3.83 -4.77
CA GLY A 260 -1.81 5.23 -5.02
C GLY A 260 -0.88 6.20 -4.27
N PHE A 261 -0.57 5.92 -3.00
CA PHE A 261 0.37 6.72 -2.21
C PHE A 261 1.79 6.69 -2.78
N VAL A 262 2.30 5.49 -3.09
CA VAL A 262 3.62 5.33 -3.71
C VAL A 262 3.69 6.09 -5.02
N PHE A 263 2.63 6.00 -5.85
CA PHE A 263 2.60 6.69 -7.14
C PHE A 263 2.67 8.21 -6.99
N SER A 264 1.84 8.78 -6.13
CA SER A 264 1.83 10.23 -5.90
C SER A 264 3.12 10.74 -5.25
N TYR A 265 3.67 9.97 -4.31
CA TYR A 265 4.94 10.32 -3.69
C TYR A 265 6.11 10.20 -4.67
N MET A 266 6.10 9.21 -5.57
CA MET A 266 7.07 9.12 -6.67
C MET A 266 7.01 10.36 -7.57
N LEU A 267 5.81 10.83 -7.93
CA LEU A 267 5.65 12.04 -8.73
C LEU A 267 6.20 13.29 -8.01
N TYR A 268 6.13 13.33 -6.68
CA TYR A 268 6.81 14.35 -5.89
C TYR A 268 8.34 14.22 -5.99
N MET A 269 8.88 13.01 -5.84
CA MET A 269 10.34 12.79 -5.92
C MET A 269 10.93 13.21 -7.26
N VAL A 270 10.18 13.01 -8.34
CA VAL A 270 10.59 13.48 -9.69
C VAL A 270 10.17 14.93 -9.97
N LYS A 271 9.79 15.69 -8.94
CA LYS A 271 9.45 17.13 -8.98
C LYS A 271 8.25 17.47 -9.88
N ILE A 272 7.36 16.54 -10.14
CA ILE A 272 6.11 16.80 -10.87
C ILE A 272 5.03 17.35 -9.93
N LEU A 273 4.95 16.85 -8.69
CA LEU A 273 3.96 17.27 -7.70
C LEU A 273 4.60 18.05 -6.55
N ASN A 274 3.84 18.99 -6.01
CA ASN A 274 4.16 19.64 -4.73
C ASN A 274 3.85 18.68 -3.57
N ILE A 275 4.67 18.66 -2.53
CA ILE A 275 4.50 17.77 -1.37
C ILE A 275 3.20 18.04 -0.60
N LEU A 276 2.78 19.31 -0.50
CA LEU A 276 1.51 19.68 0.14
C LEU A 276 0.30 19.18 -0.65
N ALA A 277 0.39 19.18 -1.99
CA ALA A 277 -0.63 18.56 -2.83
C ALA A 277 -0.71 17.04 -2.62
N VAL A 278 0.45 16.37 -2.51
CA VAL A 278 0.51 14.92 -2.24
C VAL A 278 -0.11 14.59 -0.88
N PHE A 279 0.27 15.30 0.18
CA PHE A 279 -0.28 15.05 1.52
C PHE A 279 -1.75 15.40 1.63
N SER A 280 -2.19 16.49 1.01
CA SER A 280 -3.63 16.81 0.90
C SER A 280 -4.38 15.67 0.22
N GLY A 281 -3.89 15.17 -0.91
CA GLY A 281 -4.50 14.07 -1.64
C GLY A 281 -4.56 12.76 -0.84
N ILE A 282 -3.48 12.40 -0.16
CA ILE A 282 -3.41 11.20 0.71
C ILE A 282 -4.42 11.31 1.86
N LEU A 283 -4.43 12.43 2.59
CA LEU A 283 -5.32 12.62 3.74
C LEU A 283 -6.79 12.73 3.32
N ILE A 284 -7.08 13.43 2.23
CA ILE A 284 -8.44 13.48 1.67
C ILE A 284 -8.89 12.07 1.27
N ALA A 285 -8.07 11.32 0.53
CA ALA A 285 -8.42 9.97 0.11
C ALA A 285 -8.69 9.03 1.30
N CYS A 286 -7.96 9.19 2.41
CA CYS A 286 -8.11 8.35 3.59
C CYS A 286 -9.26 8.78 4.50
N LEU A 287 -9.23 10.03 4.95
CA LEU A 287 -10.10 10.49 6.02
C LEU A 287 -11.50 10.85 5.48
N SER A 288 -11.57 11.45 4.29
CA SER A 288 -12.86 11.84 3.70
C SER A 288 -13.66 10.61 3.25
N ASP A 289 -13.00 9.60 2.67
CA ASP A 289 -13.66 8.33 2.34
C ASP A 289 -14.10 7.58 3.61
N ALA A 290 -13.31 7.64 4.70
CA ALA A 290 -13.72 7.07 5.97
C ALA A 290 -14.94 7.79 6.56
N ALA A 291 -14.95 9.12 6.56
CA ALA A 291 -16.07 9.91 7.03
C ALA A 291 -17.34 9.67 6.19
N ALA A 292 -17.21 9.69 4.87
CA ALA A 292 -18.32 9.40 3.96
C ALA A 292 -18.96 8.04 4.25
N ALA A 293 -18.14 7.00 4.44
CA ALA A 293 -18.62 5.66 4.72
C ALA A 293 -19.28 5.53 6.09
N LEU A 294 -18.68 6.09 7.14
CA LEU A 294 -19.17 5.95 8.53
C LEU A 294 -20.44 6.80 8.76
N ILE A 295 -20.44 8.05 8.30
CA ILE A 295 -21.59 8.95 8.43
C ILE A 295 -22.74 8.44 7.56
N GLY A 296 -22.44 8.03 6.33
CA GLY A 296 -23.44 7.48 5.43
C GLY A 296 -24.12 6.21 5.95
N ARG A 297 -23.42 5.35 6.68
CA ARG A 297 -24.01 4.14 7.29
C ARG A 297 -24.81 4.46 8.55
N ARG A 298 -24.38 5.43 9.36
CA ARG A 298 -25.00 5.75 10.64
C ARG A 298 -26.20 6.68 10.49
N TYR A 299 -26.10 7.67 9.60
CA TYR A 299 -27.07 8.77 9.47
C TYR A 299 -27.68 8.88 8.09
N GLY A 300 -27.24 8.08 7.11
CA GLY A 300 -27.71 8.18 5.72
C GLY A 300 -29.16 7.76 5.54
N LYS A 301 -30.02 8.73 5.27
CA LYS A 301 -31.45 8.55 4.98
C LYS A 301 -31.72 8.50 3.48
N HIS A 302 -31.05 9.38 2.71
CA HIS A 302 -31.23 9.51 1.27
C HIS A 302 -30.23 8.66 0.52
N LYS A 303 -30.64 7.49 0.07
CA LYS A 303 -29.78 6.53 -0.63
C LYS A 303 -29.80 6.78 -2.13
N ILE A 304 -28.62 6.84 -2.73
CA ILE A 304 -28.41 6.92 -4.17
C ILE A 304 -27.75 5.61 -4.63
N GLN A 305 -28.24 5.09 -5.74
CA GLN A 305 -27.62 3.93 -6.36
C GLN A 305 -26.48 4.41 -7.25
N VAL A 306 -25.24 4.16 -6.83
CA VAL A 306 -24.03 4.60 -7.54
C VAL A 306 -23.54 3.54 -8.55
N ARG A 307 -23.83 2.26 -8.26
CA ARG A 307 -23.57 1.12 -9.14
C ARG A 307 -24.70 0.13 -9.02
N SER A 308 -24.76 -0.85 -9.93
CA SER A 308 -25.80 -1.88 -9.93
C SER A 308 -26.01 -2.62 -8.60
N ARG A 309 -25.06 -2.57 -7.68
CA ARG A 309 -25.10 -3.21 -6.35
C ARG A 309 -24.61 -2.36 -5.19
N ASP A 310 -24.03 -1.15 -5.42
CA ASP A 310 -23.52 -0.28 -4.36
C ASP A 310 -24.43 0.93 -4.18
N THR A 311 -24.98 1.09 -2.97
CA THR A 311 -25.73 2.29 -2.59
C THR A 311 -24.88 3.18 -1.70
N LYS A 312 -24.85 4.48 -1.98
CA LYS A 312 -24.25 5.51 -1.13
C LYS A 312 -25.35 6.43 -0.59
N SER A 313 -25.10 7.13 0.51
CA SER A 313 -26.03 8.15 1.01
C SER A 313 -25.54 9.54 0.68
N ILE A 314 -26.48 10.47 0.45
CA ILE A 314 -26.18 11.89 0.21
C ILE A 314 -25.46 12.48 1.41
N GLU A 315 -25.92 12.16 2.63
CA GLU A 315 -25.35 12.67 3.88
C GLU A 315 -23.89 12.24 4.05
N GLY A 316 -23.60 10.97 3.75
CA GLY A 316 -22.22 10.46 3.80
C GLY A 316 -21.32 11.16 2.78
N PHE A 317 -21.82 11.31 1.59
CA PHE A 317 -21.14 11.98 0.49
C PHE A 317 -20.82 13.45 0.79
N LEU A 318 -21.80 14.22 1.30
CA LEU A 318 -21.59 15.59 1.71
C LEU A 318 -20.58 15.69 2.87
N ALA A 319 -20.69 14.82 3.87
CA ALA A 319 -19.75 14.80 4.98
C ALA A 319 -18.31 14.53 4.52
N GLY A 320 -18.11 13.60 3.59
CA GLY A 320 -16.80 13.34 2.97
C GLY A 320 -16.25 14.55 2.22
N THR A 321 -17.09 15.22 1.42
CA THR A 321 -16.69 16.40 0.65
C THR A 321 -16.34 17.60 1.54
N ILE A 322 -17.13 17.84 2.59
CA ILE A 322 -16.85 18.91 3.57
C ILE A 322 -15.52 18.63 4.29
N LEU A 323 -15.30 17.37 4.72
CA LEU A 323 -14.05 17.00 5.36
C LEU A 323 -12.87 17.11 4.39
N ALA A 324 -13.04 16.78 3.11
CA ALA A 324 -12.02 16.97 2.09
C ALA A 324 -11.60 18.45 1.97
N TYR A 325 -12.58 19.36 1.99
CA TYR A 325 -12.32 20.79 2.00
C TYR A 325 -11.55 21.23 3.26
N ILE A 326 -11.98 20.78 4.44
CA ILE A 326 -11.32 21.12 5.71
C ILE A 326 -9.86 20.64 5.74
N ILE A 327 -9.61 19.41 5.32
CA ILE A 327 -8.26 18.86 5.25
C ILE A 327 -7.39 19.68 4.29
N GLY A 328 -7.90 19.93 3.10
CA GLY A 328 -7.19 20.75 2.10
C GLY A 328 -6.96 22.18 2.61
N LEU A 329 -7.96 22.79 3.27
CA LEU A 329 -7.84 24.12 3.85
C LEU A 329 -6.67 24.22 4.84
N ILE A 330 -6.52 23.24 5.71
CA ILE A 330 -5.43 23.22 6.70
C ILE A 330 -4.07 23.08 6.04
N ILE A 331 -3.94 22.24 4.99
CA ILE A 331 -2.64 21.86 4.43
C ILE A 331 -2.20 22.80 3.30
N ILE A 332 -3.11 23.10 2.37
CA ILE A 332 -2.73 23.72 1.10
C ILE A 332 -3.38 25.07 0.83
N GLY A 333 -4.24 25.52 1.73
CA GLY A 333 -4.95 26.80 1.61
C GLY A 333 -6.30 26.69 0.88
N PRO A 334 -7.14 27.77 0.94
CA PRO A 334 -8.57 27.69 0.62
C PRO A 334 -8.89 27.37 -0.84
N ILE A 335 -8.14 27.94 -1.78
CA ILE A 335 -8.42 27.79 -3.22
C ILE A 335 -8.12 26.35 -3.66
N TYR A 336 -6.97 25.84 -3.31
CA TYR A 336 -6.57 24.49 -3.67
C TYR A 336 -7.33 23.42 -2.89
N ALA A 337 -7.79 23.75 -1.67
CA ALA A 337 -8.70 22.92 -0.89
C ALA A 337 -10.02 22.68 -1.61
N LEU A 338 -10.59 23.76 -2.21
CA LEU A 338 -11.82 23.65 -2.99
C LEU A 338 -11.65 22.72 -4.19
N ILE A 339 -10.51 22.84 -4.88
CA ILE A 339 -10.19 21.96 -6.02
C ILE A 339 -10.08 20.50 -5.57
N GLY A 340 -9.35 20.24 -4.49
CA GLY A 340 -9.23 18.90 -3.91
C GLY A 340 -10.59 18.31 -3.51
N ALA A 341 -11.45 19.11 -2.90
CA ALA A 341 -12.81 18.71 -2.50
C ALA A 341 -13.69 18.41 -3.72
N ILE A 342 -13.64 19.23 -4.78
CA ILE A 342 -14.37 19.00 -6.03
C ILE A 342 -13.90 17.69 -6.70
N ILE A 343 -12.59 17.46 -6.75
CA ILE A 343 -12.06 16.23 -7.34
C ILE A 343 -12.50 15.02 -6.52
N PHE A 344 -12.43 15.09 -5.18
CA PHE A 344 -12.96 14.06 -4.30
C PHE A 344 -14.44 13.82 -4.56
N PHE A 345 -15.24 14.88 -4.63
CA PHE A 345 -16.67 14.83 -4.96
C PHE A 345 -16.91 14.07 -6.27
N ILE A 346 -16.25 14.46 -7.35
CA ILE A 346 -16.39 13.80 -8.65
C ILE A 346 -15.95 12.33 -8.57
N THR A 347 -14.81 12.07 -7.93
CA THR A 347 -14.26 10.73 -7.86
C THR A 347 -15.03 9.81 -6.92
N ASP A 348 -15.71 10.29 -5.92
CA ASP A 348 -16.53 9.50 -5.01
C ASP A 348 -17.97 9.31 -5.51
N TYR A 349 -18.56 10.33 -6.16
CA TYR A 349 -19.94 10.31 -6.61
C TYR A 349 -20.16 9.50 -7.89
N PHE A 350 -19.35 9.71 -8.92
CA PHE A 350 -19.58 9.05 -10.20
C PHE A 350 -19.24 7.56 -10.19
N PRO A 351 -20.09 6.72 -10.79
CA PRO A 351 -19.86 5.29 -10.83
C PRO A 351 -18.62 4.96 -11.68
N LYS A 352 -17.72 4.13 -11.13
CA LYS A 352 -16.49 3.70 -11.80
C LYS A 352 -16.33 2.20 -11.72
N TYR A 353 -15.66 1.65 -12.71
CA TYR A 353 -15.19 0.26 -12.67
C TYR A 353 -13.86 0.10 -11.94
N THR A 354 -13.40 1.13 -11.22
CA THR A 354 -12.08 1.18 -10.59
C THR A 354 -12.19 1.53 -9.11
N ALA A 355 -11.27 1.07 -8.31
CA ALA A 355 -11.22 1.35 -6.88
C ALA A 355 -10.93 2.85 -6.64
N ASP A 356 -11.81 3.50 -5.90
CA ASP A 356 -11.65 4.85 -5.36
C ASP A 356 -10.39 4.96 -4.49
N ASN A 357 -10.07 3.93 -3.72
CA ASN A 357 -8.85 3.82 -2.94
C ASN A 357 -7.56 3.91 -3.78
N LEU A 358 -7.60 3.57 -5.07
CA LEU A 358 -6.47 3.73 -5.98
C LEU A 358 -6.47 5.10 -6.64
N LEU A 359 -7.65 5.55 -7.10
CA LEU A 359 -7.76 6.75 -7.91
C LEU A 359 -7.64 8.05 -7.10
N ASN A 360 -8.28 8.10 -5.92
CA ASN A 360 -8.28 9.32 -5.11
C ASN A 360 -6.88 9.79 -4.71
N PRO A 361 -5.97 8.93 -4.20
CA PRO A 361 -4.60 9.35 -3.88
C PRO A 361 -3.81 9.84 -5.10
N ILE A 362 -4.19 9.47 -6.31
CA ILE A 362 -3.51 9.86 -7.56
C ILE A 362 -4.13 11.12 -8.15
N PHE A 363 -5.45 11.13 -8.34
CA PHE A 363 -6.12 12.20 -9.08
C PHE A 363 -6.27 13.49 -8.27
N ILE A 364 -6.45 13.40 -6.95
CA ILE A 364 -6.57 14.59 -6.12
C ILE A 364 -5.28 15.43 -6.16
N PRO A 365 -4.08 14.88 -5.85
CA PRO A 365 -2.86 15.67 -5.91
C PRO A 365 -2.48 16.12 -7.32
N ILE A 366 -2.74 15.30 -8.35
CA ILE A 366 -2.50 15.72 -9.74
C ILE A 366 -3.41 16.89 -10.11
N GLY A 367 -4.69 16.81 -9.79
CA GLY A 367 -5.61 17.90 -10.08
C GLY A 367 -5.26 19.17 -9.31
N ILE A 368 -4.92 19.08 -8.03
CA ILE A 368 -4.43 20.23 -7.27
C ILE A 368 -3.20 20.83 -7.95
N GLN A 369 -2.22 20.00 -8.34
CA GLN A 369 -1.00 20.45 -9.00
C GLN A 369 -1.26 21.16 -10.34
N ILE A 370 -2.18 20.67 -11.15
CA ILE A 370 -2.57 21.32 -12.41
C ILE A 370 -3.05 22.73 -12.11
N PHE A 371 -3.88 22.92 -11.10
CA PHE A 371 -4.37 24.25 -10.74
C PHE A 371 -3.32 25.13 -10.06
N ILE A 372 -2.34 24.54 -9.34
CA ILE A 372 -1.18 25.29 -8.85
C ILE A 372 -0.42 25.92 -10.04
N VAL A 373 -0.21 25.14 -11.10
CA VAL A 373 0.50 25.63 -12.29
C VAL A 373 -0.33 26.66 -13.06
N ILE A 374 -1.65 26.42 -13.21
CA ILE A 374 -2.52 27.32 -13.98
C ILE A 374 -2.74 28.66 -13.26
N LEU A 375 -2.99 28.64 -11.94
CA LEU A 375 -3.32 29.84 -11.20
C LEU A 375 -2.10 30.63 -10.74
N GLY A 376 -0.95 29.96 -10.54
CA GLY A 376 0.28 30.59 -10.08
C GLY A 376 0.17 31.26 -8.69
N LEU A 377 -0.86 30.91 -7.90
CA LEU A 377 -1.08 31.48 -6.58
C LEU A 377 -0.19 30.78 -5.55
N PRO A 378 0.14 31.46 -4.42
CA PRO A 378 0.88 30.85 -3.33
C PRO A 378 0.22 29.56 -2.83
N VAL A 379 1.04 28.58 -2.50
CA VAL A 379 0.62 27.29 -1.95
C VAL A 379 0.76 27.33 -0.43
N GLY A 380 -0.32 27.05 0.28
CA GLY A 380 -0.36 27.14 1.73
C GLY A 380 -0.95 28.47 2.22
N TRP A 381 -0.52 28.87 3.41
CA TRP A 381 -1.04 30.05 4.12
C TRP A 381 -0.07 31.25 4.07
N PHE A 382 1.09 31.11 3.42
CA PHE A 382 2.17 32.11 3.39
C PHE A 382 2.66 32.35 1.97
#